data_cefe2941cd4cc5a46c314398ede09ad8
#
_entry.id   cefe2941cd4cc5a46c314398ede09ad8
#
_cell.length_a   1.000
_cell.length_b   1.000
_cell.length_c   1.000
_cell.angle_alpha   90.00
_cell.angle_beta   90.00
_cell.angle_gamma   90.00
#
_symmetry.space_group_name_H-M   'P 1'
#
loop_
_entity.id
_entity.type
_entity.pdbx_description
1 polymer ?
#
loop_
_entity_poly.entity_id
_entity_poly.type
_entity_poly.pdbx_seq_one_letter_code
_entity_poly.pdbx_strand_id
1 'polypeptide(L)'
;MRGMVAQPKQIEVVHTACQQISPLYPDYATRPIKDGFSWSSALAGCAFERLYPVVFRSVRRPDADLELLREHDDRAYQKALESGGLLRYFKGEANEQRECLSFCLWETKEQAIEAAGSASHRSAAAISAQMYESFVLDRYWLEKVVTERGEKLTFEPIRPA
;
A
#
# COMPACT_ATOMS: atom_id res chain seq x y z
N MET A 1 -13.69 23.56 5.89
CA MET A 1 -12.22 23.54 5.68
C MET A 1 -11.94 23.06 4.28
N ARG A 2 -11.34 23.91 3.48
CA ARG A 2 -10.84 23.48 2.17
C ARG A 2 -9.59 22.64 2.43
N GLY A 3 -9.64 21.35 2.16
CA GLY A 3 -8.46 20.51 2.15
C GLY A 3 -7.44 21.11 1.20
N MET A 4 -6.21 21.36 1.66
CA MET A 4 -5.14 21.82 0.81
C MET A 4 -4.86 20.74 -0.24
N VAL A 5 -5.27 20.99 -1.47
CA VAL A 5 -4.83 20.18 -2.61
C VAL A 5 -3.33 20.44 -2.75
N ALA A 6 -2.53 19.39 -2.60
CA ALA A 6 -1.09 19.51 -2.75
C ALA A 6 -0.76 20.08 -4.14
N GLN A 7 0.18 21.02 -4.18
CA GLN A 7 0.67 21.58 -5.44
C GLN A 7 1.33 20.47 -6.29
N PRO A 8 1.23 20.50 -7.63
CA PRO A 8 1.79 19.46 -8.49
C PRO A 8 3.26 19.10 -8.19
N LYS A 9 4.09 20.10 -7.90
CA LYS A 9 5.50 19.87 -7.51
C LYS A 9 5.65 19.11 -6.20
N GLN A 10 4.74 19.33 -5.23
CA GLN A 10 4.75 18.63 -3.96
C GLN A 10 4.35 17.17 -4.14
N ILE A 11 3.41 16.88 -5.04
CA ILE A 11 2.98 15.51 -5.38
C ILE A 11 4.15 14.74 -6.02
N GLU A 12 4.90 15.35 -6.93
CA GLU A 12 6.08 14.72 -7.53
C GLU A 12 7.16 14.40 -6.50
N VAL A 13 7.41 15.30 -5.56
CA VAL A 13 8.37 15.09 -4.47
C VAL A 13 7.92 13.92 -3.58
N VAL A 14 6.65 13.87 -3.21
CA VAL A 14 6.07 12.78 -2.41
C VAL A 14 6.14 11.47 -3.19
N HIS A 15 5.77 11.46 -4.46
CA HIS A 15 5.86 10.27 -5.31
C HIS A 15 7.28 9.71 -5.37
N THR A 16 8.26 10.56 -5.59
CA THR A 16 9.69 10.17 -5.63
C THR A 16 10.14 9.60 -4.28
N ALA A 17 9.77 10.26 -3.19
CA ALA A 17 10.09 9.81 -1.84
C ALA A 17 9.46 8.45 -1.51
N CYS A 18 8.23 8.22 -1.93
CA CYS A 18 7.53 6.95 -1.71
C CYS A 18 8.24 5.76 -2.36
N GLN A 19 9.00 5.97 -3.44
CA GLN A 19 9.78 4.91 -4.07
C GLN A 19 10.93 4.42 -3.20
N GLN A 20 11.32 5.18 -2.19
CA GLN A 20 12.38 4.83 -1.24
C GLN A 20 11.87 4.03 -0.03
N ILE A 21 10.56 3.89 0.13
CA ILE A 21 9.99 3.08 1.21
C ILE A 21 10.34 1.61 0.97
N SER A 22 11.03 1.01 1.93
CA SER A 22 11.52 -0.36 1.82
C SER A 22 11.48 -1.06 3.18
N PRO A 23 11.50 -2.42 3.20
CA PRO A 23 11.53 -3.16 4.45
C PRO A 23 12.77 -2.85 5.28
N LEU A 24 12.60 -2.74 6.59
CA LEU A 24 13.69 -2.56 7.56
C LEU A 24 14.19 -3.90 8.11
N TYR A 25 13.38 -4.96 8.04
CA TYR A 25 13.66 -6.25 8.64
C TYR A 25 13.28 -7.39 7.71
N PRO A 26 14.00 -8.53 7.74
CA PRO A 26 13.64 -9.70 6.93
C PRO A 26 12.24 -10.26 7.23
N ASP A 27 11.75 -10.11 8.47
CA ASP A 27 10.45 -10.58 8.91
C ASP A 27 9.33 -9.52 8.80
N TYR A 28 9.47 -8.56 7.88
CA TYR A 28 8.52 -7.48 7.70
C TYR A 28 7.07 -7.96 7.46
N ALA A 29 6.89 -9.14 6.88
CA ALA A 29 5.56 -9.67 6.54
C ALA A 29 4.67 -9.92 7.77
N THR A 30 5.27 -10.09 8.94
CA THR A 30 4.58 -10.38 10.19
C THR A 30 4.63 -9.23 11.20
N ARG A 31 5.31 -8.14 10.86
CA ARG A 31 5.39 -6.95 11.73
C ARG A 31 4.22 -6.01 11.48
N PRO A 32 3.85 -5.18 12.46
CA PRO A 32 2.93 -4.07 12.22
C PRO A 32 3.44 -3.19 11.07
N ILE A 33 2.55 -2.71 10.22
CA ILE A 33 2.93 -1.94 9.04
C ILE A 33 3.76 -0.70 9.40
N LYS A 34 3.44 -0.03 10.49
CA LYS A 34 4.15 1.16 10.96
C LYS A 34 5.61 0.90 11.32
N ASP A 35 5.95 -0.34 11.70
CA ASP A 35 7.27 -0.69 12.22
C ASP A 35 8.16 -1.41 11.21
N GLY A 36 7.59 -1.98 10.17
CA GLY A 36 8.30 -2.85 9.25
C GLY A 36 9.03 -2.16 8.11
N PHE A 37 8.75 -0.89 7.86
CA PHE A 37 9.24 -0.17 6.68
C PHE A 37 9.85 1.18 7.03
N SER A 38 10.65 1.71 6.09
CA SER A 38 11.39 2.97 6.24
C SER A 38 10.51 4.22 6.02
N TRP A 39 9.30 4.24 6.55
CA TRP A 39 8.34 5.35 6.37
C TRP A 39 8.94 6.70 6.77
N SER A 40 9.48 6.79 7.98
CA SER A 40 9.96 8.06 8.53
C SER A 40 11.15 8.62 7.76
N SER A 41 12.12 7.79 7.40
CA SER A 41 13.29 8.24 6.65
C SER A 41 12.95 8.56 5.21
N ALA A 42 12.11 7.76 4.55
CA ALA A 42 11.71 8.00 3.17
C ALA A 42 10.85 9.26 3.02
N LEU A 43 9.94 9.51 3.95
CA LEU A 43 8.99 10.61 3.90
C LEU A 43 9.42 11.85 4.69
N ALA A 44 10.63 11.85 5.24
CA ALA A 44 11.17 13.00 5.94
C ALA A 44 11.24 14.23 5.01
N GLY A 45 10.73 15.36 5.50
CA GLY A 45 10.72 16.61 4.72
C GLY A 45 9.67 16.68 3.61
N CYS A 46 8.92 15.62 3.34
CA CYS A 46 7.82 15.66 2.38
C CYS A 46 6.61 16.38 2.95
N ALA A 47 6.00 17.26 2.16
CA ALA A 47 4.80 17.99 2.55
C ALA A 47 3.56 17.20 2.13
N PHE A 48 2.89 16.60 3.09
CA PHE A 48 1.56 16.03 2.93
C PHE A 48 0.82 16.05 4.28
N GLU A 49 -0.50 16.11 4.24
CA GLU A 49 -1.32 16.01 5.42
C GLU A 49 -1.63 14.56 5.75
N ARG A 50 -2.17 13.82 4.78
CA ARG A 50 -2.43 12.40 4.92
C ARG A 50 -2.40 11.67 3.58
N LEU A 51 -2.04 10.39 3.66
CA LEU A 51 -2.04 9.45 2.54
C LEU A 51 -2.89 8.23 2.90
N TYR A 52 -3.19 7.42 1.91
CA TYR A 52 -4.10 6.27 2.08
C TYR A 52 -3.39 4.96 1.72
N PRO A 53 -2.77 4.28 2.68
CA PRO A 53 -2.22 2.95 2.47
C PRO A 53 -3.27 1.86 2.57
N VAL A 54 -3.19 0.92 1.64
CA VAL A 54 -3.98 -0.32 1.62
C VAL A 54 -2.99 -1.48 1.72
N VAL A 55 -3.10 -2.27 2.79
CA VAL A 55 -2.13 -3.31 3.13
C VAL A 55 -2.78 -4.68 2.96
N PHE A 56 -2.12 -5.56 2.18
CA PHE A 56 -2.55 -6.93 1.91
C PHE A 56 -1.67 -7.88 2.70
N ARG A 57 -2.28 -8.63 3.61
CA ARG A 57 -1.60 -9.72 4.31
C ARG A 57 -2.22 -11.03 3.88
N SER A 58 -1.41 -11.98 3.48
CA SER A 58 -1.89 -13.26 2.96
C SER A 58 -0.99 -14.40 3.38
N VAL A 59 -1.57 -15.60 3.39
CA VAL A 59 -0.84 -16.85 3.44
C VAL A 59 -1.18 -17.60 2.16
N ARG A 60 -0.18 -17.83 1.33
CA ARG A 60 -0.37 -18.54 0.05
C ARG A 60 -0.63 -20.01 0.28
N ARG A 61 -1.51 -20.58 -0.54
CA ARG A 61 -1.70 -22.03 -0.55
C ARG A 61 -0.44 -22.72 -1.09
N PRO A 62 -0.10 -23.93 -0.61
CA PRO A 62 1.07 -24.66 -1.12
C PRO A 62 0.98 -24.96 -2.62
N ASP A 63 -0.25 -25.11 -3.14
CA ASP A 63 -0.56 -25.44 -4.53
C ASP A 63 -0.97 -24.22 -5.37
N ALA A 64 -0.71 -22.99 -4.87
CA ALA A 64 -1.05 -21.78 -5.60
C ALA A 64 -0.32 -21.70 -6.96
N ASP A 65 -1.05 -21.35 -8.01
CA ASP A 65 -0.48 -21.07 -9.32
C ASP A 65 0.18 -19.69 -9.30
N LEU A 66 1.47 -19.64 -9.04
CA LEU A 66 2.23 -18.40 -8.89
C LEU A 66 2.32 -17.59 -10.17
N GLU A 67 2.34 -18.25 -11.33
CA GLU A 67 2.37 -17.58 -12.63
C GLU A 67 1.03 -16.86 -12.89
N LEU A 68 -0.08 -17.54 -12.66
CA LEU A 68 -1.41 -16.95 -12.80
C LEU A 68 -1.61 -15.79 -11.84
N LEU A 69 -1.17 -15.96 -10.59
CA LEU A 69 -1.22 -14.89 -9.58
C LEU A 69 -0.44 -13.65 -10.03
N ARG A 70 0.77 -13.85 -10.52
CA ARG A 70 1.62 -12.76 -11.02
C ARG A 70 0.98 -12.04 -12.21
N GLU A 71 0.40 -12.76 -13.16
CA GLU A 71 -0.28 -12.18 -14.31
C GLU A 71 -1.45 -11.26 -13.88
N HIS A 72 -2.26 -11.73 -12.94
CA HIS A 72 -3.38 -10.95 -12.42
C HIS A 72 -2.91 -9.72 -11.63
N ASP A 73 -1.88 -9.87 -10.82
CA ASP A 73 -1.28 -8.76 -10.06
C ASP A 73 -0.70 -7.70 -11.00
N ASP A 74 0.02 -8.11 -12.04
CA ASP A 74 0.62 -7.19 -13.01
C ASP A 74 -0.46 -6.39 -13.76
N ARG A 75 -1.55 -7.03 -14.17
CA ARG A 75 -2.68 -6.35 -14.82
C ARG A 75 -3.35 -5.35 -13.88
N ALA A 76 -3.59 -5.75 -12.64
CA ALA A 76 -4.20 -4.87 -11.63
C ALA A 76 -3.29 -3.67 -11.35
N TYR A 77 -1.99 -3.88 -11.27
CA TYR A 77 -1.00 -2.81 -11.09
C TYR A 77 -0.99 -1.83 -12.27
N GLN A 78 -0.99 -2.32 -13.51
CA GLN A 78 -1.04 -1.46 -14.68
C GLN A 78 -2.30 -0.59 -14.71
N LYS A 79 -3.45 -1.14 -14.35
CA LYS A 79 -4.70 -0.39 -14.23
C LYS A 79 -4.67 0.63 -13.10
N ALA A 80 -4.04 0.29 -11.98
CA ALA A 80 -3.85 1.24 -10.88
C ALA A 80 -2.99 2.43 -11.29
N LEU A 81 -1.93 2.19 -12.07
CA LEU A 81 -1.11 3.27 -12.63
C LEU A 81 -1.90 4.18 -13.58
N GLU A 82 -2.75 3.60 -14.42
CA GLU A 82 -3.59 4.36 -15.37
C GLU A 82 -4.64 5.22 -14.67
N SER A 83 -5.16 4.79 -13.53
CA SER A 83 -6.19 5.54 -12.79
C SER A 83 -5.65 6.78 -12.07
N GLY A 84 -4.33 6.86 -11.88
CA GLY A 84 -3.66 7.96 -11.20
C GLY A 84 -3.74 7.87 -9.67
N GLY A 85 -2.90 8.64 -8.99
CA GLY A 85 -2.88 8.72 -7.53
C GLY A 85 -2.14 7.61 -6.81
N LEU A 86 -1.67 6.58 -7.49
CA LEU A 86 -0.84 5.54 -6.90
C LEU A 86 0.59 6.08 -6.69
N LEU A 87 0.99 6.20 -5.43
CA LEU A 87 2.32 6.71 -5.06
C LEU A 87 3.36 5.60 -4.95
N ARG A 88 2.96 4.42 -4.49
CA ARG A 88 3.86 3.28 -4.33
C ARG A 88 3.05 1.99 -4.35
N TYR A 89 3.52 1.01 -5.10
CA TYR A 89 3.13 -0.38 -4.95
C TYR A 89 4.35 -1.17 -4.49
N PHE A 90 4.27 -1.73 -3.29
CA PHE A 90 5.27 -2.65 -2.78
C PHE A 90 4.74 -4.07 -2.90
N LYS A 91 5.40 -4.86 -3.73
CA LYS A 91 5.08 -6.27 -3.90
C LYS A 91 6.01 -7.11 -3.03
N GLY A 92 5.47 -7.67 -1.95
CA GLY A 92 6.20 -8.53 -1.06
C GLY A 92 6.44 -9.93 -1.64
N GLU A 93 7.45 -10.60 -1.11
CA GLU A 93 7.72 -11.99 -1.39
C GLU A 93 7.19 -12.85 -0.23
N ALA A 94 6.72 -14.06 -0.55
CA ALA A 94 6.29 -14.99 0.48
C ALA A 94 7.50 -15.55 1.24
N ASN A 95 7.42 -15.61 2.55
CA ASN A 95 8.44 -16.22 3.39
C ASN A 95 8.31 -17.76 3.38
N GLU A 96 9.12 -18.44 4.20
CA GLU A 96 9.11 -19.90 4.31
C GLU A 96 7.76 -20.46 4.77
N GLN A 97 7.00 -19.69 5.54
CA GLN A 97 5.64 -20.02 5.99
C GLN A 97 4.57 -19.59 4.99
N ARG A 98 4.96 -19.13 3.81
CA ARG A 98 4.09 -18.63 2.74
C ARG A 98 3.30 -17.37 3.13
N GLU A 99 3.75 -16.68 4.16
CA GLU A 99 3.20 -15.40 4.57
C GLU A 99 3.76 -14.29 3.67
N CYS A 100 2.89 -13.39 3.24
CA CYS A 100 3.25 -12.30 2.33
C CYS A 100 2.56 -11.00 2.76
N LEU A 101 3.30 -9.91 2.70
CA LEU A 101 2.76 -8.56 2.87
C LEU A 101 3.08 -7.74 1.64
N SER A 102 2.05 -7.14 1.05
CA SER A 102 2.17 -6.13 -0.02
C SER A 102 1.35 -4.92 0.37
N PHE A 103 1.67 -3.76 -0.18
CA PHE A 103 0.84 -2.57 0.04
C PHE A 103 0.79 -1.67 -1.19
N CYS A 104 -0.33 -0.96 -1.31
CA CYS A 104 -0.47 0.18 -2.19
C CYS A 104 -0.59 1.44 -1.35
N LEU A 105 0.15 2.49 -1.72
CA LEU A 105 0.06 3.80 -1.08
C LEU A 105 -0.55 4.77 -2.07
N TRP A 106 -1.70 5.35 -1.70
CA TRP A 106 -2.48 6.24 -2.55
C TRP A 106 -2.45 7.66 -2.03
N GLU A 107 -2.53 8.60 -2.96
CA GLU A 107 -2.67 10.02 -2.64
C GLU A 107 -4.00 10.30 -1.95
N THR A 108 -5.10 9.69 -2.45
CA THR A 108 -6.44 9.83 -1.88
C THR A 108 -7.16 8.49 -1.78
N LYS A 109 -8.12 8.42 -0.86
CA LYS A 109 -9.02 7.29 -0.70
C LYS A 109 -9.88 7.05 -1.95
N GLU A 110 -10.36 8.12 -2.55
CA GLU A 110 -11.22 8.08 -3.74
C GLU A 110 -10.53 7.40 -4.93
N GLN A 111 -9.26 7.70 -5.13
CA GLN A 111 -8.46 7.06 -6.19
C GLN A 111 -8.26 5.57 -5.93
N ALA A 112 -8.05 5.18 -4.68
CA ALA A 112 -7.95 3.78 -4.29
C ALA A 112 -9.26 3.02 -4.55
N ILE A 113 -10.39 3.61 -4.22
CA ILE A 113 -11.72 3.03 -4.44
C ILE A 113 -12.00 2.85 -5.94
N GLU A 114 -11.66 3.85 -6.74
CA GLU A 114 -11.82 3.80 -8.20
C GLU A 114 -10.99 2.66 -8.81
N ALA A 115 -9.73 2.53 -8.41
CA ALA A 115 -8.87 1.45 -8.87
C ALA A 115 -9.40 0.06 -8.47
N ALA A 116 -9.90 -0.08 -7.24
CA ALA A 116 -10.49 -1.33 -6.75
C ALA A 116 -11.76 -1.73 -7.53
N GLY A 117 -12.46 -0.76 -8.09
CA GLY A 117 -13.64 -1.00 -8.92
C GLY A 117 -13.33 -1.43 -10.36
N SER A 118 -12.06 -1.43 -10.79
CA SER A 118 -11.68 -1.83 -12.15
C SER A 118 -11.91 -3.33 -12.39
N ALA A 119 -12.11 -3.69 -13.65
CA ALA A 119 -12.30 -5.09 -14.06
C ALA A 119 -11.05 -5.94 -13.70
N SER A 120 -9.86 -5.38 -13.85
CA SER A 120 -8.60 -6.06 -13.52
C SER A 120 -8.47 -6.36 -12.02
N HIS A 121 -8.87 -5.43 -11.16
CA HIS A 121 -8.89 -5.65 -9.70
C HIS A 121 -9.93 -6.67 -9.29
N ARG A 122 -11.14 -6.64 -9.89
CA ARG A 122 -12.17 -7.65 -9.64
C ARG A 122 -11.72 -9.04 -10.08
N SER A 123 -11.03 -9.15 -11.20
CA SER A 123 -10.47 -10.39 -11.69
C SER A 123 -9.41 -10.97 -10.74
N ALA A 124 -8.51 -10.12 -10.26
CA ALA A 124 -7.50 -10.52 -9.27
C ALA A 124 -8.15 -10.97 -7.94
N ALA A 125 -9.16 -10.24 -7.47
CA ALA A 125 -9.91 -10.60 -6.26
C ALA A 125 -10.65 -11.93 -6.41
N ALA A 126 -11.19 -12.23 -7.60
CA ALA A 126 -11.94 -13.45 -7.86
C ALA A 126 -11.10 -14.73 -7.72
N ILE A 127 -9.79 -14.67 -7.95
CA ILE A 127 -8.90 -15.83 -7.81
C ILE A 127 -8.33 -15.98 -6.39
N SER A 128 -8.57 -15.03 -5.50
CA SER A 128 -7.98 -15.00 -4.14
C SER A 128 -8.26 -16.29 -3.36
N ALA A 129 -9.48 -16.80 -3.41
CA ALA A 129 -9.85 -18.02 -2.70
C ALA A 129 -9.06 -19.24 -3.16
N GLN A 130 -8.60 -19.26 -4.40
CA GLN A 130 -7.81 -20.35 -4.97
C GLN A 130 -6.32 -20.23 -4.66
N MET A 131 -5.84 -19.02 -4.36
CA MET A 131 -4.43 -18.71 -4.19
C MET A 131 -4.02 -18.64 -2.72
N TYR A 132 -4.94 -18.30 -1.81
CA TYR A 132 -4.63 -18.01 -0.43
C TYR A 132 -5.40 -18.87 0.56
N GLU A 133 -4.71 -19.31 1.62
CA GLU A 133 -5.35 -19.89 2.80
C GLU A 133 -6.02 -18.81 3.64
N SER A 134 -5.37 -17.64 3.71
CA SER A 134 -5.93 -16.45 4.35
C SER A 134 -5.53 -15.19 3.59
N PHE A 135 -6.42 -14.22 3.61
CA PHE A 135 -6.21 -12.93 2.96
C PHE A 135 -6.91 -11.85 3.79
N VAL A 136 -6.13 -10.88 4.24
CA VAL A 136 -6.63 -9.74 5.04
C VAL A 136 -6.23 -8.45 4.35
N LEU A 137 -7.19 -7.55 4.22
CA LEU A 137 -7.02 -6.24 3.65
C LEU A 137 -7.25 -5.19 4.73
N ASP A 138 -6.18 -4.48 5.11
CA ASP A 138 -6.22 -3.40 6.08
C ASP A 138 -6.03 -2.04 5.39
N ARG A 139 -6.80 -1.06 5.82
CA ARG A 139 -6.74 0.30 5.32
C ARG A 139 -6.39 1.24 6.46
N TYR A 140 -5.59 2.27 6.13
CA TYR A 140 -5.13 3.24 7.12
C TYR A 140 -5.21 4.66 6.58
N TRP A 141 -5.28 5.61 7.51
CA TRP A 141 -4.84 6.97 7.27
C TRP A 141 -3.41 7.09 7.75
N LEU A 142 -2.50 7.41 6.84
CA LEU A 142 -1.12 7.76 7.17
C LEU A 142 -1.05 9.28 7.27
N GLU A 143 -0.92 9.79 8.49
CA GLU A 143 -0.90 11.21 8.76
C GLU A 143 0.48 11.66 9.22
N LYS A 144 0.87 12.85 8.78
CA LYS A 144 2.09 13.52 9.23
C LYS A 144 1.69 14.64 10.19
N VAL A 145 2.19 14.55 11.41
CA VAL A 145 2.01 15.58 12.44
C VAL A 145 3.34 16.23 12.72
N VAL A 146 3.39 17.56 12.64
CA VAL A 146 4.59 18.34 12.98
C VAL A 146 4.43 18.84 14.41
N THR A 147 5.35 18.46 15.27
CA THR A 147 5.40 18.88 16.69
C THR A 147 6.67 19.62 16.98
N GLU A 148 6.79 20.21 18.19
CA GLU A 148 8.02 20.85 18.66
C GLU A 148 9.23 19.89 18.66
N ARG A 149 8.98 18.58 18.72
CA ARG A 149 10.01 17.54 18.71
C ARG A 149 10.32 17.01 17.30
N GLY A 150 9.71 17.59 16.26
CA GLY A 150 9.88 17.18 14.88
C GLY A 150 8.64 16.55 14.26
N GLU A 151 8.83 15.85 13.16
CA GLU A 151 7.77 15.19 12.42
C GLU A 151 7.46 13.80 13.02
N LYS A 152 6.17 13.47 13.09
CA LYS A 152 5.70 12.15 13.51
C LYS A 152 4.71 11.62 12.48
N LEU A 153 4.89 10.36 12.07
CA LEU A 153 3.93 9.64 11.24
C LEU A 153 3.05 8.76 12.10
N THR A 154 1.75 8.78 11.82
CA THR A 154 0.78 7.93 12.51
C THR A 154 -0.01 7.13 11.49
N PHE A 155 -0.26 5.86 11.80
CA PHE A 155 -1.10 4.96 11.03
C PHE A 155 -2.39 4.73 11.80
N GLU A 156 -3.47 5.34 11.36
CA GLU A 156 -4.78 5.16 11.98
C GLU A 156 -5.60 4.17 11.18
N PRO A 157 -5.96 3.01 11.79
CA PRO A 157 -6.78 2.01 11.09
C PRO A 157 -8.15 2.57 10.72
N ILE A 158 -8.59 2.27 9.50
CA ILE A 158 -9.94 2.59 9.04
C ILE A 158 -10.75 1.31 9.16
N ARG A 159 -11.74 1.32 10.04
CA ARG A 159 -12.63 0.18 10.21
C ARG A 159 -13.61 0.11 9.03
N PRO A 160 -13.90 -1.10 8.51
CA PRO A 160 -14.97 -1.25 7.54
C PRO A 160 -16.30 -0.81 8.17
N ALA A 161 -17.08 -0.12 7.36
CA ALA A 161 -18.41 0.36 7.76
C ALA A 161 -19.33 -0.83 8.06
#